data_646b3fb1c71470163e5c875f522e0720
#
_entry.id   646b3fb1c71470163e5c875f522e0720
#
_cell.length_a   1.000
_cell.length_b   1.000
_cell.length_c   1.000
_cell.angle_alpha   90.00
_cell.angle_beta   90.00
_cell.angle_gamma   90.00
#
_symmetry.space_group_name_H-M   'P 1'
#
loop_
_entity.id
_entity.type
_entity.pdbx_description
1 polymer ?
#
loop_
_entity_poly.entity_id
_entity_poly.type
_entity_poly.pdbx_seq_one_letter_code
_entity_poly.pdbx_strand_id
1 'polypeptide(L)'
;NLNHKTGLKVIEFSDNAYFQDSTKKRYFFGGVDGIVWIENGEKKRKDFIPDIFFTKLRIFNKDYNISEFEKSKGNKREIVLKHDQNFFAVSFVAMDFINGENSKYSYKLENFSNVWMDTRSNEAQFTNIPPGNYILRVKYDDGSSSNENLTQSIYITILPPWYWSIAAQTIYVLLLIGAGLGLFRYIRWKYERRKASIDRRLKEKYKEEMY
;
A
#
# COMPACT_ATOMS: atom_id res chain seq x y z
N ASN A 1 12.56 31.65 -2.18
CA ASN A 1 12.77 32.42 -0.94
C ASN A 1 13.92 31.79 -0.16
N LEU A 2 15.01 32.58 -0.05
CA LEU A 2 16.13 32.21 0.80
C LEU A 2 15.78 32.62 2.23
N ASN A 3 15.87 31.71 3.18
CA ASN A 3 15.62 31.95 4.61
C ASN A 3 16.62 31.17 5.48
N HIS A 4 16.53 31.29 6.79
CA HIS A 4 17.39 30.58 7.73
C HIS A 4 17.40 29.05 7.53
N LYS A 5 16.27 28.46 7.12
CA LYS A 5 16.14 27.03 6.84
C LYS A 5 16.88 26.59 5.57
N THR A 6 17.16 27.51 4.67
CA THR A 6 17.93 27.26 3.43
C THR A 6 19.43 27.52 3.58
N GLY A 7 19.92 27.66 4.83
CA GLY A 7 21.35 27.83 5.14
C GLY A 7 21.84 29.26 5.17
N LEU A 8 20.94 30.25 5.08
CA LEU A 8 21.30 31.64 5.32
C LEU A 8 21.58 31.86 6.82
N LYS A 9 22.80 32.21 7.14
CA LYS A 9 23.22 32.55 8.52
C LYS A 9 22.81 33.94 8.95
N VAL A 10 22.60 34.87 8.00
CA VAL A 10 22.19 36.24 8.26
C VAL A 10 20.68 36.31 8.34
N ILE A 11 20.16 36.78 9.47
CA ILE A 11 18.74 36.83 9.76
C ILE A 11 18.14 38.17 9.33
N GLU A 12 18.91 39.24 9.49
CA GLU A 12 18.50 40.61 9.25
C GLU A 12 19.52 41.34 8.37
N PHE A 13 19.07 41.89 7.24
CA PHE A 13 19.90 42.61 6.30
C PHE A 13 19.82 44.12 6.62
N SER A 14 20.95 44.80 6.53
CA SER A 14 21.02 46.26 6.72
C SER A 14 20.63 46.97 5.43
N ASP A 15 19.89 48.05 5.58
CA ASP A 15 19.51 48.90 4.45
C ASP A 15 20.72 49.42 3.72
N ASN A 16 20.68 49.39 2.39
CA ASN A 16 21.75 49.85 1.48
C ASN A 16 23.11 49.12 1.63
N ALA A 17 23.18 48.06 2.41
CA ALA A 17 24.42 47.28 2.59
C ALA A 17 24.56 46.20 1.50
N TYR A 18 24.68 46.61 0.23
CA TYR A 18 24.92 45.69 -0.87
C TYR A 18 26.08 46.14 -1.75
N PHE A 19 26.78 45.20 -2.36
CA PHE A 19 27.83 45.43 -3.33
C PHE A 19 27.77 44.41 -4.44
N GLN A 20 27.92 44.86 -5.69
CA GLN A 20 27.98 44.01 -6.85
C GLN A 20 29.37 43.96 -7.43
N ASP A 21 30.01 42.80 -7.41
CA ASP A 21 31.23 42.55 -8.16
C ASP A 21 30.85 42.06 -9.57
N SER A 22 30.92 42.97 -10.54
CA SER A 22 30.59 42.72 -11.93
C SER A 22 31.58 41.75 -12.60
N THR A 23 32.82 41.70 -12.09
CA THR A 23 33.90 40.88 -12.64
C THR A 23 33.67 39.38 -12.33
N LYS A 24 33.27 39.09 -11.12
CA LYS A 24 33.02 37.73 -10.63
C LYS A 24 31.52 37.36 -10.61
N LYS A 25 30.65 38.28 -11.09
CA LYS A 25 29.20 38.11 -11.07
C LYS A 25 28.67 37.75 -9.68
N ARG A 26 29.19 38.43 -8.62
CA ARG A 26 28.83 38.20 -7.23
C ARG A 26 28.08 39.39 -6.67
N TYR A 27 27.04 39.08 -5.87
CA TYR A 27 26.28 40.05 -5.09
C TYR A 27 26.56 39.80 -3.63
N PHE A 28 26.97 40.83 -2.91
CA PHE A 28 27.25 40.80 -1.47
C PHE A 28 26.14 41.58 -0.77
N PHE A 29 25.60 41.02 0.30
CA PHE A 29 24.60 41.64 1.16
C PHE A 29 25.11 41.63 2.60
N GLY A 30 25.15 42.80 3.21
CA GLY A 30 25.52 42.96 4.60
C GLY A 30 24.32 42.87 5.52
N GLY A 31 24.52 42.28 6.69
CA GLY A 31 23.52 42.24 7.75
C GLY A 31 24.15 42.31 9.12
N VAL A 32 23.33 42.29 10.18
CA VAL A 32 23.78 42.47 11.57
C VAL A 32 24.80 41.40 11.97
N ASP A 33 24.66 40.17 11.50
CA ASP A 33 25.48 39.02 11.88
C ASP A 33 26.57 38.66 10.86
N GLY A 34 26.75 39.46 9.80
CA GLY A 34 27.77 39.18 8.81
C GLY A 34 27.41 39.56 7.36
N ILE A 35 28.14 38.97 6.43
CA ILE A 35 27.96 39.19 4.99
C ILE A 35 27.59 37.90 4.31
N VAL A 36 26.54 37.94 3.50
CA VAL A 36 26.16 36.88 2.59
C VAL A 36 26.53 37.31 1.17
N TRP A 37 27.04 36.38 0.39
CA TRP A 37 27.29 36.63 -1.02
C TRP A 37 26.62 35.55 -1.87
N ILE A 38 26.12 35.94 -3.01
CA ILE A 38 25.48 35.10 -4.01
C ILE A 38 26.24 35.22 -5.32
N GLU A 39 26.64 34.15 -5.89
CA GLU A 39 27.24 34.09 -7.23
C GLU A 39 26.15 33.96 -8.28
N ASN A 40 26.07 34.94 -9.20
CA ASN A 40 25.16 34.85 -10.34
C ASN A 40 25.79 33.98 -11.42
N GLY A 41 25.86 32.72 -11.17
CA GLY A 41 26.23 31.70 -12.12
C GLY A 41 25.20 30.60 -12.04
N GLU A 42 24.72 30.15 -13.18
CA GLU A 42 24.09 28.83 -13.24
C GLU A 42 25.12 27.81 -12.78
N LYS A 43 25.25 27.62 -11.46
CA LYS A 43 25.76 26.33 -11.00
C LYS A 43 24.75 25.33 -11.52
N LYS A 44 25.05 24.69 -12.66
CA LYS A 44 24.45 23.41 -12.99
C LYS A 44 24.64 22.57 -11.73
N ARG A 45 23.59 22.53 -10.89
CA ARG A 45 23.51 21.50 -9.88
C ARG A 45 23.80 20.21 -10.63
N LYS A 46 24.85 19.49 -10.31
CA LYS A 46 24.93 18.10 -10.72
C LYS A 46 23.58 17.55 -10.34
N ASP A 47 22.85 17.01 -11.33
CA ASP A 47 21.55 16.41 -11.12
C ASP A 47 21.76 15.27 -10.12
N PHE A 48 21.73 15.63 -8.82
CA PHE A 48 21.75 14.66 -7.75
C PHE A 48 20.35 14.07 -7.73
N ILE A 49 20.24 12.84 -8.14
CA ILE A 49 19.01 12.07 -8.11
C ILE A 49 19.02 11.34 -6.77
N PRO A 50 18.24 11.77 -5.77
CA PRO A 50 18.19 11.07 -4.50
C PRO A 50 17.50 9.71 -4.64
N ASP A 51 18.09 8.68 -4.07
CA ASP A 51 17.45 7.37 -3.97
C ASP A 51 16.29 7.42 -2.96
N ILE A 52 15.19 6.78 -3.31
CA ILE A 52 14.04 6.60 -2.42
C ILE A 52 14.16 5.24 -1.73
N PHE A 53 14.10 5.24 -0.41
CA PHE A 53 14.14 4.03 0.40
C PHE A 53 12.81 3.83 1.10
N PHE A 54 12.30 2.61 1.08
CA PHE A 54 11.18 2.20 1.93
C PHE A 54 11.74 1.79 3.28
N THR A 55 11.24 2.38 4.38
CA THR A 55 11.86 2.29 5.71
C THR A 55 11.06 1.46 6.68
N LYS A 56 9.75 1.67 6.74
CA LYS A 56 8.87 1.03 7.71
C LYS A 56 7.59 0.55 7.07
N LEU A 57 7.03 -0.51 7.62
CA LEU A 57 5.69 -0.99 7.34
C LEU A 57 4.87 -0.88 8.62
N ARG A 58 3.77 -0.12 8.58
CA ARG A 58 2.81 -0.04 9.68
C ARG A 58 1.59 -0.88 9.33
N ILE A 59 1.21 -1.78 10.24
CA ILE A 59 0.00 -2.61 10.11
C ILE A 59 -0.85 -2.35 11.35
N PHE A 60 -2.08 -1.85 11.19
CA PHE A 60 -2.99 -1.43 12.29
C PHE A 60 -2.28 -0.52 13.26
N ASN A 61 -1.64 0.44 13.20
CA ASN A 61 -0.92 1.29 14.17
C ASN A 61 0.29 0.64 14.84
N LYS A 62 0.73 -0.54 14.41
CA LYS A 62 1.96 -1.17 14.90
C LYS A 62 3.04 -1.09 13.83
N ASP A 63 4.19 -0.52 14.20
CA ASP A 63 5.33 -0.38 13.30
C ASP A 63 6.13 -1.69 13.26
N TYR A 64 6.52 -2.08 12.06
CA TYR A 64 7.37 -3.22 11.76
C TYR A 64 8.53 -2.77 10.88
N ASN A 65 9.65 -3.46 10.98
CA ASN A 65 10.71 -3.29 10.01
C ASN A 65 10.25 -3.91 8.67
N ILE A 66 10.40 -3.18 7.58
CA ILE A 66 9.96 -3.64 6.26
C ILE A 66 10.63 -4.96 5.87
N SER A 67 11.87 -5.20 6.32
CA SER A 67 12.64 -6.42 6.05
C SER A 67 12.01 -7.70 6.63
N GLU A 68 11.16 -7.59 7.66
CA GLU A 68 10.47 -8.75 8.25
C GLU A 68 9.39 -9.31 7.31
N PHE A 69 8.84 -8.47 6.46
CA PHE A 69 7.78 -8.81 5.50
C PHE A 69 8.30 -8.93 4.07
N GLU A 70 9.55 -8.54 3.85
CA GLU A 70 10.17 -8.53 2.54
C GLU A 70 10.61 -9.96 2.15
N LYS A 71 10.06 -10.47 1.06
CA LYS A 71 10.54 -11.68 0.41
C LYS A 71 11.31 -11.30 -0.85
N SER A 72 12.55 -11.72 -0.90
CA SER A 72 13.34 -11.57 -2.13
C SER A 72 12.96 -12.69 -3.11
N LYS A 73 12.26 -12.35 -4.17
CA LYS A 73 11.98 -13.26 -5.27
C LYS A 73 12.79 -12.80 -6.50
N GLY A 74 14.03 -13.30 -6.59
CA GLY A 74 14.97 -12.81 -7.59
C GLY A 74 15.42 -11.37 -7.28
N ASN A 75 15.34 -10.47 -8.25
CA ASN A 75 15.76 -9.07 -8.10
C ASN A 75 14.62 -8.13 -7.67
N LYS A 76 13.47 -8.66 -7.20
CA LYS A 76 12.28 -7.89 -6.81
C LYS A 76 12.07 -7.94 -5.31
N ARG A 77 11.83 -6.76 -4.72
CA ARG A 77 11.42 -6.62 -3.33
C ARG A 77 9.91 -6.72 -3.24
N GLU A 78 9.40 -7.70 -2.49
CA GLU A 78 7.98 -7.98 -2.34
C GLU A 78 7.60 -8.04 -0.87
N ILE A 79 6.60 -7.24 -0.47
CA ILE A 79 5.98 -7.31 0.85
C ILE A 79 4.79 -8.27 0.75
N VAL A 80 4.76 -9.28 1.61
CA VAL A 80 3.65 -10.25 1.65
C VAL A 80 2.82 -10.04 2.92
N LEU A 81 1.56 -9.64 2.74
CA LEU A 81 0.59 -9.40 3.80
C LEU A 81 -0.47 -10.50 3.82
N LYS A 82 -1.02 -10.78 5.00
CA LYS A 82 -2.18 -11.67 5.15
C LYS A 82 -3.46 -10.92 4.81
N HIS A 83 -4.54 -11.66 4.54
CA HIS A 83 -5.86 -11.09 4.20
C HIS A 83 -6.44 -10.16 5.28
N ASP A 84 -6.09 -10.38 6.54
CA ASP A 84 -6.51 -9.58 7.69
C ASP A 84 -5.65 -8.32 7.88
N GLN A 85 -4.50 -8.22 7.20
CA GLN A 85 -3.57 -7.09 7.24
C GLN A 85 -3.85 -6.08 6.10
N ASN A 86 -5.11 -5.80 5.85
CA ASN A 86 -5.59 -4.94 4.75
C ASN A 86 -5.62 -3.44 5.07
N PHE A 87 -5.24 -3.06 6.29
CA PHE A 87 -5.01 -1.69 6.74
C PHE A 87 -3.52 -1.53 7.04
N PHE A 88 -2.81 -0.89 6.14
CA PHE A 88 -1.36 -0.74 6.27
C PHE A 88 -0.88 0.60 5.71
N ALA A 89 0.30 1.00 6.14
CA ALA A 89 1.00 2.15 5.62
C ALA A 89 2.47 1.81 5.38
N VAL A 90 3.02 2.37 4.32
CA VAL A 90 4.43 2.20 3.95
C VAL A 90 5.12 3.54 4.07
N SER A 91 6.15 3.62 4.92
CA SER A 91 6.98 4.81 5.07
C SER A 91 8.16 4.75 4.10
N PHE A 92 8.47 5.89 3.53
CA PHE A 92 9.57 6.06 2.57
C PHE A 92 10.32 7.36 2.85
N VAL A 93 11.56 7.43 2.38
CA VAL A 93 12.40 8.62 2.49
C VAL A 93 13.26 8.76 1.24
N ALA A 94 13.33 9.96 0.68
CA ALA A 94 14.34 10.32 -0.30
C ALA A 94 15.57 10.85 0.42
N MET A 95 16.77 10.37 0.06
CA MET A 95 18.02 10.87 0.63
C MET A 95 18.42 12.20 -0.04
N ASP A 96 17.59 13.22 0.13
CA ASP A 96 17.87 14.58 -0.30
C ASP A 96 18.25 15.45 0.90
N PHE A 97 19.54 15.63 1.12
CA PHE A 97 20.06 16.46 2.20
C PHE A 97 19.95 17.96 1.92
N ILE A 98 19.60 18.35 0.69
CA ILE A 98 19.53 19.75 0.27
C ILE A 98 18.13 20.30 0.44
N ASN A 99 17.10 19.54 0.03
CA ASN A 99 15.70 19.97 -0.01
C ASN A 99 14.80 19.26 1.00
N GLY A 100 15.36 18.50 1.93
CA GLY A 100 14.65 17.57 2.81
C GLY A 100 13.41 18.09 3.52
N GLU A 101 13.40 19.37 3.96
CA GLU A 101 12.25 19.98 4.64
C GLU A 101 11.10 20.38 3.70
N ASN A 102 11.36 20.55 2.40
CA ASN A 102 10.39 20.95 1.39
C ASN A 102 10.02 19.80 0.45
N SER A 103 10.40 18.59 0.78
CA SER A 103 10.17 17.39 -0.01
C SER A 103 8.67 17.15 -0.21
N LYS A 104 8.28 16.97 -1.45
CA LYS A 104 6.94 16.54 -1.82
C LYS A 104 7.04 15.14 -2.41
N TYR A 105 6.08 14.33 -2.07
CA TYR A 105 5.97 12.98 -2.62
C TYR A 105 4.62 12.81 -3.28
N SER A 106 4.61 12.02 -4.34
CA SER A 106 3.38 11.50 -4.92
C SER A 106 3.48 9.98 -4.94
N TYR A 107 2.42 9.31 -4.60
CA TYR A 107 2.39 7.85 -4.61
C TYR A 107 1.13 7.34 -5.31
N LYS A 108 1.20 6.13 -5.84
CA LYS A 108 0.05 5.39 -6.37
C LYS A 108 0.21 3.91 -6.10
N LEU A 109 -0.92 3.22 -5.95
CA LEU A 109 -0.97 1.77 -5.81
C LEU A 109 -1.57 1.18 -7.09
N GLU A 110 -0.72 0.74 -8.01
CA GLU A 110 -1.15 0.11 -9.27
C GLU A 110 -1.92 -1.18 -9.00
N ASN A 111 -2.87 -1.51 -9.84
CA ASN A 111 -3.88 -2.55 -9.72
C ASN A 111 -4.96 -2.27 -8.66
N PHE A 112 -4.88 -1.16 -7.92
CA PHE A 112 -5.95 -0.66 -7.07
C PHE A 112 -6.45 0.70 -7.56
N SER A 113 -5.53 1.65 -7.74
CA SER A 113 -5.82 2.97 -8.28
C SER A 113 -4.63 3.47 -9.10
N ASN A 114 -4.90 3.95 -10.31
CA ASN A 114 -3.86 4.53 -11.17
C ASN A 114 -3.68 6.04 -10.97
N VAL A 115 -4.37 6.63 -9.97
CA VAL A 115 -4.29 8.05 -9.66
C VAL A 115 -3.11 8.31 -8.73
N TRP A 116 -2.29 9.31 -9.07
CA TRP A 116 -1.24 9.79 -8.19
C TRP A 116 -1.85 10.62 -7.07
N MET A 117 -1.46 10.32 -5.84
CA MET A 117 -1.86 11.06 -4.64
C MET A 117 -0.65 11.80 -4.09
N ASP A 118 -0.78 13.12 -3.99
CA ASP A 118 0.27 13.97 -3.43
C ASP A 118 0.22 13.94 -1.90
N THR A 119 1.40 13.86 -1.29
CA THR A 119 1.54 13.88 0.16
C THR A 119 2.76 14.70 0.58
N ARG A 120 2.64 15.33 1.74
CA ARG A 120 3.78 15.95 2.43
C ARG A 120 4.33 15.06 3.54
N SER A 121 3.61 14.00 3.87
CA SER A 121 4.10 12.99 4.81
C SER A 121 4.96 11.96 4.08
N ASN A 122 5.93 11.40 4.78
CA ASN A 122 6.78 10.35 4.26
C ASN A 122 6.10 8.97 4.35
N GLU A 123 4.77 8.91 4.16
CA GLU A 123 3.97 7.72 4.38
C GLU A 123 2.81 7.63 3.38
N ALA A 124 2.65 6.46 2.78
CA ALA A 124 1.50 6.09 1.96
C ALA A 124 0.60 5.16 2.77
N GLN A 125 -0.62 5.61 3.07
CA GLN A 125 -1.58 4.86 3.87
C GLN A 125 -2.68 4.27 3.00
N PHE A 126 -3.00 3.00 3.26
CA PHE A 126 -4.00 2.25 2.53
C PHE A 126 -4.97 1.57 3.49
N THR A 127 -6.25 1.60 3.13
CA THR A 127 -7.33 1.03 3.94
C THR A 127 -8.18 0.10 3.11
N ASN A 128 -8.51 -1.05 3.68
CA ASN A 128 -9.43 -2.03 3.09
C ASN A 128 -9.03 -2.47 1.66
N ILE A 129 -7.75 -2.75 1.45
CA ILE A 129 -7.25 -3.25 0.18
C ILE A 129 -7.61 -4.74 0.05
N PRO A 130 -8.29 -5.16 -1.04
CA PRO A 130 -8.65 -6.55 -1.24
C PRO A 130 -7.43 -7.45 -1.48
N PRO A 131 -7.54 -8.77 -1.33
CA PRO A 131 -6.49 -9.70 -1.71
C PRO A 131 -6.11 -9.53 -3.20
N GLY A 132 -4.80 -9.51 -3.46
CA GLY A 132 -4.28 -9.29 -4.81
C GLY A 132 -2.82 -8.92 -4.84
N ASN A 133 -2.30 -8.66 -6.03
CA ASN A 133 -0.94 -8.23 -6.28
C ASN A 133 -0.93 -6.77 -6.72
N TYR A 134 -0.18 -5.94 -6.02
CA TYR A 134 -0.12 -4.50 -6.20
C TYR A 134 1.31 -4.04 -6.38
N ILE A 135 1.48 -2.85 -6.98
CA ILE A 135 2.77 -2.18 -7.09
C ILE A 135 2.60 -0.78 -6.50
N LEU A 136 3.24 -0.55 -5.36
CA LEU A 136 3.35 0.80 -4.81
C LEU A 136 4.47 1.52 -5.54
N ARG A 137 4.13 2.62 -6.22
CA ARG A 137 5.10 3.54 -6.81
C ARG A 137 5.11 4.83 -6.02
N VAL A 138 6.30 5.28 -5.69
CA VAL A 138 6.53 6.55 -5.01
C VAL A 138 7.41 7.41 -5.90
N LYS A 139 6.96 8.63 -6.13
CA LYS A 139 7.68 9.67 -6.86
C LYS A 139 8.08 10.75 -5.89
N TYR A 140 9.31 11.21 -6.00
CA TYR A 140 9.83 12.35 -5.27
C TYR A 140 9.84 13.58 -6.18
N ASP A 141 9.37 14.72 -5.66
CA ASP A 141 9.38 16.01 -6.35
C ASP A 141 10.22 17.00 -5.53
N ASP A 142 11.36 17.37 -6.09
CA ASP A 142 12.27 18.38 -5.52
C ASP A 142 11.95 19.79 -6.01
N GLY A 143 10.87 19.96 -6.81
CA GLY A 143 10.49 21.22 -7.43
C GLY A 143 11.33 21.61 -8.66
N SER A 144 12.21 20.75 -9.15
CA SER A 144 12.93 20.95 -10.39
C SER A 144 12.20 20.28 -11.58
N SER A 145 12.21 20.96 -12.72
CA SER A 145 11.40 20.58 -13.90
C SER A 145 11.87 19.28 -14.61
N SER A 146 12.91 18.60 -14.13
CA SER A 146 13.60 17.51 -14.84
C SER A 146 13.36 16.10 -14.26
N ASN A 147 12.33 15.87 -13.43
CA ASN A 147 12.25 14.75 -12.50
C ASN A 147 11.38 13.55 -12.93
N GLU A 148 11.38 13.15 -14.19
CA GLU A 148 10.72 11.90 -14.60
C GLU A 148 11.35 10.62 -14.01
N ASN A 149 12.59 10.69 -13.53
CA ASN A 149 13.38 9.52 -13.14
C ASN A 149 13.38 9.18 -11.63
N LEU A 150 12.73 10.00 -10.77
CA LEU A 150 12.72 9.83 -9.32
C LEU A 150 11.57 8.95 -8.85
N THR A 151 11.37 7.81 -9.47
CA THR A 151 10.30 6.89 -9.10
C THR A 151 10.88 5.57 -8.61
N GLN A 152 10.49 5.17 -7.40
CA GLN A 152 10.83 3.86 -6.82
C GLN A 152 9.57 3.02 -6.64
N SER A 153 9.71 1.70 -6.78
CA SER A 153 8.58 0.79 -6.68
C SER A 153 8.87 -0.39 -5.76
N ILE A 154 7.83 -0.84 -5.06
CA ILE A 154 7.84 -2.06 -4.26
C ILE A 154 6.58 -2.87 -4.54
N TYR A 155 6.72 -4.19 -4.63
CA TYR A 155 5.61 -5.11 -4.83
C TYR A 155 4.92 -5.40 -3.50
N ILE A 156 3.59 -5.44 -3.49
CA ILE A 156 2.79 -5.75 -2.31
C ILE A 156 1.79 -6.84 -2.70
N THR A 157 1.89 -7.98 -2.05
CA THR A 157 0.98 -9.10 -2.26
C THR A 157 0.16 -9.32 -1.00
N ILE A 158 -1.18 -9.21 -1.13
CA ILE A 158 -2.12 -9.52 -0.06
C ILE A 158 -2.72 -10.90 -0.34
N LEU A 159 -2.43 -11.85 0.55
CA LEU A 159 -2.89 -13.23 0.40
C LEU A 159 -4.40 -13.35 0.59
N PRO A 160 -5.09 -14.17 -0.20
CA PRO A 160 -6.50 -14.45 0.04
C PRO A 160 -6.69 -15.25 1.34
N PRO A 161 -7.88 -15.19 1.98
CA PRO A 161 -8.19 -16.00 3.15
C PRO A 161 -8.19 -17.49 2.79
N TRP A 162 -7.78 -18.31 3.76
CA TRP A 162 -7.64 -19.76 3.57
C TRP A 162 -8.93 -20.46 3.09
N TYR A 163 -10.09 -19.92 3.49
CA TYR A 163 -11.41 -20.48 3.12
C TYR A 163 -11.79 -20.18 1.66
N TRP A 164 -11.05 -19.32 0.94
CA TRP A 164 -11.19 -19.10 -0.49
C TRP A 164 -10.23 -19.95 -1.31
N SER A 165 -9.40 -20.77 -0.65
CA SER A 165 -8.50 -21.68 -1.35
C SER A 165 -9.28 -22.74 -2.13
N ILE A 166 -8.68 -23.24 -3.22
CA ILE A 166 -9.27 -24.30 -4.03
C ILE A 166 -9.60 -25.54 -3.17
N ALA A 167 -8.72 -25.87 -2.21
CA ALA A 167 -8.94 -26.97 -1.28
C ALA A 167 -10.20 -26.77 -0.42
N ALA A 168 -10.42 -25.56 0.11
CA ALA A 168 -11.61 -25.25 0.90
C ALA A 168 -12.89 -25.34 0.03
N GLN A 169 -12.85 -24.80 -1.19
CA GLN A 169 -13.96 -24.86 -2.13
C GLN A 169 -14.34 -26.32 -2.49
N THR A 170 -13.35 -27.18 -2.72
CA THR A 170 -13.62 -28.62 -2.99
C THR A 170 -14.27 -29.30 -1.80
N ILE A 171 -13.84 -29.00 -0.57
CA ILE A 171 -14.47 -29.52 0.66
C ILE A 171 -15.92 -29.05 0.76
N TYR A 172 -16.23 -27.79 0.46
CA TYR A 172 -17.60 -27.28 0.50
C TYR A 172 -18.51 -27.97 -0.51
N VAL A 173 -18.01 -28.22 -1.72
CA VAL A 173 -18.76 -28.96 -2.75
C VAL A 173 -19.03 -30.40 -2.31
N LEU A 174 -18.04 -31.09 -1.74
CA LEU A 174 -18.21 -32.46 -1.23
C LEU A 174 -19.22 -32.53 -0.07
N LEU A 175 -19.19 -31.55 0.84
CA LEU A 175 -20.16 -31.45 1.94
C LEU A 175 -21.58 -31.22 1.41
N LEU A 176 -21.76 -30.37 0.39
CA LEU A 176 -23.05 -30.14 -0.24
C LEU A 176 -23.60 -31.41 -0.91
N ILE A 177 -22.76 -32.16 -1.65
CA ILE A 177 -23.13 -33.41 -2.25
C ILE A 177 -23.49 -34.43 -1.16
N GLY A 178 -22.68 -34.57 -0.13
CA GLY A 178 -22.96 -35.47 1.00
C GLY A 178 -24.26 -35.16 1.72
N ALA A 179 -24.52 -33.88 1.99
CA ALA A 179 -25.78 -33.43 2.59
C ALA A 179 -26.99 -33.72 1.69
N GLY A 180 -26.85 -33.48 0.38
CA GLY A 180 -27.90 -33.79 -0.60
C GLY A 180 -28.23 -35.28 -0.66
N LEU A 181 -27.23 -36.15 -0.71
CA LEU A 181 -27.40 -37.60 -0.67
C LEU A 181 -28.00 -38.07 0.65
N GLY A 182 -27.57 -37.51 1.78
CA GLY A 182 -28.15 -37.81 3.09
C GLY A 182 -29.62 -37.42 3.19
N LEU A 183 -29.99 -36.25 2.70
CA LEU A 183 -31.35 -35.75 2.66
C LEU A 183 -32.22 -36.64 1.73
N PHE A 184 -31.72 -37.01 0.55
CA PHE A 184 -32.38 -37.89 -0.37
C PHE A 184 -32.68 -39.27 0.26
N ARG A 185 -31.66 -39.88 0.93
CA ARG A 185 -31.86 -41.16 1.64
C ARG A 185 -32.86 -41.03 2.79
N TYR A 186 -32.82 -39.95 3.53
CA TYR A 186 -33.77 -39.68 4.63
C TYR A 186 -35.23 -39.57 4.11
N ILE A 187 -35.45 -38.82 3.02
CA ILE A 187 -36.76 -38.64 2.42
C ILE A 187 -37.29 -40.01 1.90
N ARG A 188 -36.41 -40.76 1.19
CA ARG A 188 -36.77 -42.09 0.67
C ARG A 188 -37.13 -43.06 1.80
N TRP A 189 -36.34 -43.10 2.88
CA TRP A 189 -36.62 -43.92 4.04
C TRP A 189 -37.95 -43.54 4.71
N LYS A 190 -38.24 -42.26 4.87
CA LYS A 190 -39.49 -41.77 5.41
C LYS A 190 -40.68 -42.13 4.54
N TYR A 191 -40.52 -42.07 3.22
CA TYR A 191 -41.55 -42.47 2.25
C TYR A 191 -41.85 -43.98 2.34
N GLU A 192 -40.83 -44.83 2.36
CA GLU A 192 -40.98 -46.28 2.50
C GLU A 192 -41.66 -46.67 3.81
N ARG A 193 -41.33 -46.04 4.90
CA ARG A 193 -42.03 -46.25 6.19
C ARG A 193 -43.51 -45.88 6.13
N ARG A 194 -43.86 -44.78 5.52
CA ARG A 194 -45.27 -44.37 5.32
C ARG A 194 -46.01 -45.37 4.46
N LYS A 195 -45.43 -45.80 3.37
CA LYS A 195 -46.02 -46.82 2.49
C LYS A 195 -46.28 -48.12 3.21
N ALA A 196 -45.30 -48.63 3.96
CA ALA A 196 -45.46 -49.87 4.74
C ALA A 196 -46.55 -49.75 5.82
N SER A 197 -46.75 -48.59 6.43
CA SER A 197 -47.83 -48.38 7.44
C SER A 197 -49.23 -48.37 6.78
N ILE A 198 -49.34 -47.80 5.60
CA ILE A 198 -50.59 -47.78 4.82
C ILE A 198 -50.96 -49.21 4.35
N ASP A 199 -49.97 -49.95 3.84
CA ASP A 199 -50.18 -51.34 3.40
C ASP A 199 -50.59 -52.27 4.56
N ARG A 200 -50.08 -52.06 5.78
CA ARG A 200 -50.51 -52.81 6.97
C ARG A 200 -51.97 -52.51 7.31
N ARG A 201 -52.37 -51.24 7.33
CA ARG A 201 -53.75 -50.83 7.61
C ARG A 201 -54.76 -51.35 6.57
N LEU A 202 -54.37 -51.35 5.31
CA LEU A 202 -55.22 -51.92 4.27
C LEU A 202 -55.39 -53.46 4.43
N LYS A 203 -54.33 -54.21 4.73
CA LYS A 203 -54.38 -55.64 4.99
C LYS A 203 -55.24 -55.97 6.23
N GLU A 204 -55.20 -55.15 7.26
CA GLU A 204 -56.05 -55.31 8.46
C GLU A 204 -57.53 -55.10 8.11
N LYS A 205 -57.92 -54.07 7.37
CA LYS A 205 -59.27 -53.81 6.92
C LYS A 205 -59.79 -54.91 6.03
N TYR A 206 -59.02 -55.41 5.06
CA TYR A 206 -59.42 -56.55 4.22
C TYR A 206 -59.64 -57.84 5.02
N LYS A 207 -58.97 -58.05 6.13
CA LYS A 207 -59.21 -59.19 7.03
C LYS A 207 -60.52 -59.04 7.82
N GLU A 208 -60.87 -57.84 8.25
CA GLU A 208 -62.09 -57.54 8.99
C GLU A 208 -63.35 -57.65 8.13
N GLU A 209 -63.23 -57.36 6.82
CA GLU A 209 -64.37 -57.50 5.86
C GLU A 209 -64.64 -58.96 5.37
N MET A 210 -63.69 -59.86 5.63
CA MET A 210 -63.84 -61.28 5.20
C MET A 210 -64.36 -62.22 6.32
N TYR A 211 -64.59 -61.70 7.49
CA TYR A 211 -65.17 -62.42 8.64
C TYR A 211 -66.56 -61.87 9.04
#